data_dd8c7d61107a690996bd1776b5bfe7a5
#
_entry.id   dd8c7d61107a690996bd1776b5bfe7a5
#
_cell.length_a   1.000
_cell.length_b   1.000
_cell.length_c   1.000
_cell.angle_alpha   90.00
_cell.angle_beta   90.00
_cell.angle_gamma   90.00
#
_symmetry.space_group_name_H-M   'P 1'
#
loop_
_entity.id
_entity.type
_entity.pdbx_description
1 polymer ?
#
loop_
_entity_poly.entity_id
_entity_poly.type
_entity_poly.pdbx_seq_one_letter_code
_entity_poly.pdbx_strand_id
1 'polypeptide(L)'
;MKLGMTAMPCRMKRESFGMLFERLISSPSTKDFIKSGYLAPYDYVVIGQFSQDQLTINSLKGRGSDGDYSIKEMDEKLNVPQSIKRLYESVVKHADGKKGIVYAIDIDHAQMIASYYKAMGIRAVALDSKTPAKTRQRMVEAFRNGNLDCLVNVNLFDEGFDCPDVEYIQMARPTLSLAKYLQMVGRGLRINHKQKDKVCMIIDNVGNYRKFGLPDRERNWASMYAGLRPGKGTIPPSAKKAKGVIVPNNDMVFVAQKKTELSSKQRYEYLQDVKPFEKSGRWGLRVGDDIILQPVYRKIHDFIGGFAIFEIAPNRVGILIRNGKVYYP
;
A
#
# COMPACT_ATOMS: atom_id res chain seq x y z
N MET A 1 -19.22 -31.28 -17.53
CA MET A 1 -18.88 -29.81 -17.38
C MET A 1 -17.91 -29.68 -16.22
N LYS A 2 -16.79 -28.97 -16.41
CA LYS A 2 -15.81 -28.65 -15.34
C LYS A 2 -16.01 -27.22 -14.92
N LEU A 3 -16.17 -26.95 -13.62
CA LEU A 3 -16.26 -25.61 -13.04
C LEU A 3 -15.07 -25.38 -12.11
N GLY A 4 -14.36 -24.29 -12.30
CA GLY A 4 -13.26 -23.86 -11.43
C GLY A 4 -13.55 -22.47 -10.90
N MET A 5 -13.34 -22.26 -9.61
CA MET A 5 -13.44 -20.94 -8.97
C MET A 5 -12.07 -20.49 -8.52
N THR A 6 -11.68 -19.28 -8.87
CA THR A 6 -10.41 -18.69 -8.45
C THR A 6 -10.55 -17.18 -8.31
N ALA A 7 -9.85 -16.60 -7.34
CA ALA A 7 -9.76 -15.15 -7.21
C ALA A 7 -8.88 -14.54 -8.33
N MET A 8 -8.04 -15.38 -8.99
CA MET A 8 -7.12 -14.90 -10.01
C MET A 8 -6.85 -15.96 -11.08
N PRO A 9 -7.23 -15.69 -12.33
CA PRO A 9 -7.03 -16.61 -13.44
C PRO A 9 -5.60 -16.47 -14.05
N CYS A 10 -4.56 -16.49 -13.21
CA CYS A 10 -3.18 -16.43 -13.65
C CYS A 10 -2.25 -17.28 -12.78
N ARG A 11 -1.23 -17.87 -13.41
CA ARG A 11 -0.17 -18.64 -12.74
C ARG A 11 1.20 -18.00 -12.98
N MET A 12 2.13 -18.23 -12.06
CA MET A 12 3.53 -17.80 -12.20
C MET A 12 4.22 -18.46 -13.40
N LYS A 13 4.06 -19.77 -13.51
CA LYS A 13 4.47 -20.54 -14.68
C LYS A 13 3.40 -20.35 -15.75
N ARG A 14 3.75 -19.75 -16.86
CA ARG A 14 2.94 -19.35 -18.04
C ARG A 14 1.95 -20.39 -18.57
N GLU A 15 1.28 -21.13 -17.70
CA GLU A 15 0.29 -22.13 -18.05
C GLU A 15 -1.06 -21.44 -18.27
N SER A 16 -1.63 -21.65 -19.45
CA SER A 16 -2.98 -21.19 -19.76
C SER A 16 -4.02 -22.00 -18.99
N PHE A 17 -4.98 -21.34 -18.40
CA PHE A 17 -6.19 -22.00 -17.88
C PHE A 17 -7.11 -22.46 -19.01
N GLY A 18 -6.97 -21.93 -20.23
CA GLY A 18 -7.72 -22.35 -21.42
C GLY A 18 -7.52 -23.82 -21.80
N MET A 19 -6.44 -24.48 -21.32
CA MET A 19 -6.26 -25.92 -21.47
C MET A 19 -7.19 -26.75 -20.57
N LEU A 20 -7.71 -26.16 -19.49
CA LEU A 20 -8.56 -26.83 -18.49
C LEU A 20 -10.01 -26.40 -18.56
N PHE A 21 -10.26 -25.15 -18.96
CA PHE A 21 -11.58 -24.53 -18.99
C PHE A 21 -11.78 -23.77 -20.30
N GLU A 22 -12.95 -23.89 -20.90
CA GLU A 22 -13.28 -23.30 -22.19
C GLU A 22 -13.62 -21.81 -22.10
N ARG A 23 -14.12 -21.37 -20.95
CA ARG A 23 -14.62 -20.00 -20.78
C ARG A 23 -14.22 -19.39 -19.45
N LEU A 24 -13.84 -18.12 -19.47
CA LEU A 24 -13.64 -17.29 -18.29
C LEU A 24 -14.91 -16.43 -18.06
N ILE A 25 -15.46 -16.52 -16.85
CA ILE A 25 -16.49 -15.60 -16.36
C ILE A 25 -15.82 -14.73 -15.29
N SER A 26 -15.77 -13.43 -15.52
CA SER A 26 -15.14 -12.47 -14.60
C SER A 26 -16.22 -11.76 -13.77
N SER A 27 -15.93 -11.58 -12.47
CA SER A 27 -16.70 -10.68 -11.60
C SER A 27 -16.47 -9.21 -11.98
N PRO A 28 -17.23 -8.26 -11.43
CA PRO A 28 -16.90 -6.83 -11.44
C PRO A 28 -15.49 -6.58 -10.91
N SER A 29 -14.93 -5.42 -11.24
CA SER A 29 -13.57 -5.05 -10.82
C SER A 29 -13.51 -4.76 -9.30
N THR A 30 -12.32 -4.84 -8.71
CA THR A 30 -12.08 -4.42 -7.31
C THR A 30 -12.55 -2.98 -7.08
N LYS A 31 -12.36 -2.10 -8.07
CA LYS A 31 -12.82 -0.71 -8.03
C LYS A 31 -14.35 -0.60 -7.95
N ASP A 32 -15.07 -1.43 -8.69
CA ASP A 32 -16.53 -1.47 -8.66
C ASP A 32 -17.05 -2.01 -7.33
N PHE A 33 -16.40 -3.04 -6.76
CA PHE A 33 -16.74 -3.54 -5.44
C PHE A 33 -16.50 -2.51 -4.33
N ILE A 34 -15.43 -1.72 -4.40
CA ILE A 34 -15.20 -0.62 -3.45
C ILE A 34 -16.29 0.45 -3.61
N LYS A 35 -16.62 0.85 -4.84
CA LYS A 35 -17.68 1.83 -5.09
C LYS A 35 -19.05 1.39 -4.60
N SER A 36 -19.34 0.10 -4.74
CA SER A 36 -20.62 -0.50 -4.33
C SER A 36 -20.65 -0.88 -2.84
N GLY A 37 -19.57 -0.62 -2.08
CA GLY A 37 -19.50 -0.90 -0.65
C GLY A 37 -19.34 -2.38 -0.29
N TYR A 38 -19.01 -3.26 -1.23
CA TYR A 38 -18.69 -4.67 -0.96
C TYR A 38 -17.24 -4.88 -0.50
N LEU A 39 -16.36 -3.91 -0.79
CA LEU A 39 -14.99 -3.87 -0.28
C LEU A 39 -14.72 -2.53 0.38
N ALA A 40 -13.88 -2.54 1.41
CA ALA A 40 -13.45 -1.34 2.09
C ALA A 40 -12.52 -0.52 1.18
N PRO A 41 -12.60 0.81 1.21
CA PRO A 41 -11.59 1.68 0.63
C PRO A 41 -10.26 1.53 1.37
N TYR A 42 -9.18 2.04 0.77
CA TYR A 42 -7.85 1.91 1.33
C TYR A 42 -6.98 3.14 1.09
N ASP A 43 -6.04 3.34 2.00
CA ASP A 43 -4.86 4.18 1.78
C ASP A 43 -3.66 3.28 1.51
N TYR A 44 -2.73 3.71 0.69
CA TYR A 44 -1.57 2.93 0.29
C TYR A 44 -0.29 3.74 0.39
N VAL A 45 0.63 3.27 1.22
CA VAL A 45 1.98 3.83 1.32
C VAL A 45 3.01 2.80 0.87
N VAL A 46 4.05 3.25 0.18
CA VAL A 46 5.14 2.41 -0.33
C VAL A 46 6.48 3.01 0.07
N ILE A 47 7.45 2.16 0.37
CA ILE A 47 8.83 2.63 0.67
C ILE A 47 9.40 3.46 -0.49
N GLY A 48 10.28 4.41 -0.16
CA GLY A 48 10.97 5.23 -1.13
C GLY A 48 11.77 4.39 -2.15
N GLN A 49 11.80 4.82 -3.40
CA GLN A 49 12.49 4.10 -4.48
C GLN A 49 13.98 3.89 -4.22
N PHE A 50 14.60 4.79 -3.48
CA PHE A 50 16.03 4.79 -3.17
C PHE A 50 16.31 4.42 -1.70
N SER A 51 15.31 3.94 -0.97
CA SER A 51 15.52 3.44 0.39
C SER A 51 16.44 2.22 0.38
N GLN A 52 17.16 2.02 1.48
CA GLN A 52 18.10 0.89 1.62
C GLN A 52 17.41 -0.45 1.37
N ASP A 53 16.21 -0.67 1.94
CA ASP A 53 15.48 -1.92 1.74
C ASP A 53 15.06 -2.10 0.29
N GLN A 54 14.62 -1.03 -0.41
CA GLN A 54 14.27 -1.15 -1.83
C GLN A 54 15.48 -1.48 -2.69
N LEU A 55 16.64 -0.90 -2.40
CA LEU A 55 17.89 -1.22 -3.11
C LEU A 55 18.29 -2.68 -2.87
N THR A 56 18.18 -3.15 -1.62
CA THR A 56 18.39 -4.56 -1.26
C THR A 56 17.43 -5.48 -2.01
N ILE A 57 16.14 -5.17 -2.05
CA ILE A 57 15.14 -5.95 -2.80
C ILE A 57 15.43 -5.97 -4.29
N ASN A 58 15.86 -4.85 -4.87
CA ASN A 58 16.24 -4.79 -6.28
C ASN A 58 17.47 -5.66 -6.60
N SER A 59 18.29 -5.98 -5.61
CA SER A 59 19.46 -6.86 -5.75
C SER A 59 19.14 -8.36 -5.68
N LEU A 60 17.90 -8.74 -5.33
CA LEU A 60 17.49 -10.16 -5.24
C LEU A 60 17.49 -10.83 -6.60
N LYS A 61 18.31 -11.88 -6.76
CA LYS A 61 18.47 -12.64 -8.02
C LYS A 61 17.91 -14.05 -7.92
N GLY A 62 18.01 -14.68 -6.75
CA GLY A 62 17.57 -16.05 -6.51
C GLY A 62 16.07 -16.25 -6.74
N ARG A 63 15.72 -17.46 -7.24
CA ARG A 63 14.32 -17.84 -7.47
C ARG A 63 14.05 -19.16 -6.78
N GLY A 64 12.87 -19.27 -6.17
CA GLY A 64 12.33 -20.53 -5.65
C GLY A 64 11.79 -21.43 -6.77
N SER A 65 11.44 -22.64 -6.42
CA SER A 65 10.84 -23.63 -7.35
C SER A 65 9.49 -23.15 -7.91
N ASP A 66 8.78 -22.27 -7.20
CA ASP A 66 7.53 -21.63 -7.62
C ASP A 66 7.75 -20.44 -8.56
N GLY A 67 9.01 -20.01 -8.79
CA GLY A 67 9.38 -18.87 -9.62
C GLY A 67 9.37 -17.53 -8.88
N ASP A 68 9.00 -17.48 -7.59
CA ASP A 68 9.08 -16.29 -6.73
C ASP A 68 10.54 -16.04 -6.28
N TYR A 69 10.79 -15.00 -5.51
CA TYR A 69 12.10 -14.79 -4.89
C TYR A 69 12.49 -15.96 -3.99
N SER A 70 13.80 -16.30 -3.96
CA SER A 70 14.34 -17.29 -3.03
C SER A 70 14.09 -16.86 -1.58
N ILE A 71 13.41 -17.72 -0.80
CA ILE A 71 13.15 -17.46 0.63
C ILE A 71 14.47 -17.26 1.36
N LYS A 72 15.46 -18.13 1.13
CA LYS A 72 16.78 -18.04 1.76
C LYS A 72 17.46 -16.71 1.47
N GLU A 73 17.46 -16.23 0.21
CA GLU A 73 18.09 -14.95 -0.13
C GLU A 73 17.34 -13.77 0.46
N MET A 74 15.99 -13.84 0.51
CA MET A 74 15.19 -12.79 1.15
C MET A 74 15.47 -12.71 2.64
N ASP A 75 15.52 -13.86 3.34
CA ASP A 75 15.80 -13.93 4.78
C ASP A 75 17.20 -13.38 5.09
N GLU A 76 18.23 -13.88 4.42
CA GLU A 76 19.61 -13.42 4.60
C GLU A 76 19.78 -11.90 4.45
N LYS A 77 19.02 -11.27 3.54
CA LYS A 77 19.18 -9.84 3.22
C LYS A 77 18.23 -8.90 3.92
N LEU A 78 17.04 -9.35 4.30
CA LEU A 78 15.98 -8.53 4.85
C LEU A 78 15.63 -8.84 6.31
N ASN A 79 15.95 -10.04 6.81
CA ASN A 79 15.75 -10.40 8.21
C ASN A 79 16.91 -9.88 9.09
N VAL A 80 17.09 -8.56 9.07
CA VAL A 80 18.14 -7.86 9.83
C VAL A 80 17.52 -6.82 10.76
N PRO A 81 18.14 -6.54 11.92
CA PRO A 81 17.56 -5.66 12.95
C PRO A 81 17.11 -4.29 12.40
N GLN A 82 17.87 -3.69 11.51
CA GLN A 82 17.55 -2.39 10.93
C GLN A 82 16.30 -2.42 10.04
N SER A 83 16.10 -3.50 9.26
CA SER A 83 14.89 -3.68 8.46
C SER A 83 13.67 -3.91 9.34
N ILE A 84 13.79 -4.73 10.39
CA ILE A 84 12.73 -4.96 11.38
C ILE A 84 12.33 -3.65 12.08
N LYS A 85 13.31 -2.86 12.51
CA LYS A 85 13.06 -1.54 13.10
C LYS A 85 12.26 -0.64 12.15
N ARG A 86 12.62 -0.60 10.86
CA ARG A 86 11.90 0.21 9.86
C ARG A 86 10.48 -0.29 9.60
N LEU A 87 10.23 -1.61 9.66
CA LEU A 87 8.87 -2.16 9.62
C LEU A 87 8.03 -1.61 10.78
N TYR A 88 8.56 -1.66 11.99
CA TYR A 88 7.90 -1.12 13.19
C TYR A 88 7.60 0.39 13.04
N GLU A 89 8.62 1.18 12.68
CA GLU A 89 8.47 2.64 12.48
C GLU A 89 7.38 2.98 11.46
N SER A 90 7.24 2.16 10.40
CA SER A 90 6.21 2.32 9.40
C SER A 90 4.80 2.09 9.97
N VAL A 91 4.63 1.10 10.85
CA VAL A 91 3.34 0.85 11.51
C VAL A 91 3.00 1.99 12.46
N VAL A 92 3.93 2.42 13.31
CA VAL A 92 3.70 3.54 14.23
C VAL A 92 3.35 4.81 13.47
N LYS A 93 4.03 5.08 12.35
CA LYS A 93 3.78 6.29 11.54
C LYS A 93 2.43 6.29 10.82
N HIS A 94 1.96 5.13 10.33
CA HIS A 94 0.82 5.07 9.40
C HIS A 94 -0.39 4.29 9.93
N ALA A 95 -0.21 3.50 10.99
CA ALA A 95 -1.26 2.62 11.50
C ALA A 95 -1.23 2.49 13.03
N ASP A 96 -0.78 3.54 13.74
CA ASP A 96 -0.73 3.56 15.20
C ASP A 96 -2.11 3.27 15.79
N GLY A 97 -2.15 2.41 16.82
CA GLY A 97 -3.37 1.98 17.49
C GLY A 97 -4.32 1.09 16.67
N LYS A 98 -3.98 0.76 15.41
CA LYS A 98 -4.81 -0.08 14.54
C LYS A 98 -4.44 -1.57 14.66
N LYS A 99 -5.43 -2.44 14.37
CA LYS A 99 -5.24 -3.88 14.27
C LYS A 99 -4.82 -4.29 12.86
N GLY A 100 -3.79 -5.14 12.74
CA GLY A 100 -3.34 -5.51 11.40
C GLY A 100 -2.64 -6.85 11.25
N ILE A 101 -2.31 -7.14 9.99
CA ILE A 101 -1.58 -8.34 9.58
C ILE A 101 -0.28 -7.92 8.91
N VAL A 102 0.82 -8.52 9.35
CA VAL A 102 2.14 -8.42 8.71
C VAL A 102 2.42 -9.70 7.95
N TYR A 103 2.79 -9.59 6.69
CA TYR A 103 3.20 -10.73 5.85
C TYR A 103 4.72 -10.83 5.85
N ALA A 104 5.24 -11.84 6.54
CA ALA A 104 6.66 -12.12 6.70
C ALA A 104 7.18 -13.07 5.62
N ILE A 105 8.51 -13.15 5.47
CA ILE A 105 9.22 -13.97 4.50
C ILE A 105 9.08 -15.44 4.85
N ASP A 106 9.45 -15.79 6.08
CA ASP A 106 9.45 -17.12 6.66
C ASP A 106 9.19 -17.08 8.17
N ILE A 107 9.36 -18.22 8.83
CA ILE A 107 9.05 -18.38 10.26
C ILE A 107 9.99 -17.54 11.13
N ASP A 108 11.29 -17.54 10.83
CA ASP A 108 12.29 -16.84 11.60
C ASP A 108 12.09 -15.31 11.48
N HIS A 109 11.84 -14.82 10.29
CA HIS A 109 11.49 -13.43 10.06
C HIS A 109 10.19 -13.03 10.81
N ALA A 110 9.16 -13.89 10.79
CA ALA A 110 7.92 -13.62 11.52
C ALA A 110 8.12 -13.55 13.03
N GLN A 111 8.94 -14.43 13.58
CA GLN A 111 9.28 -14.43 15.01
C GLN A 111 10.08 -13.19 15.41
N MET A 112 11.04 -12.78 14.59
CA MET A 112 11.83 -11.57 14.80
C MET A 112 10.92 -10.33 14.80
N ILE A 113 10.03 -10.19 13.82
CA ILE A 113 9.06 -9.08 13.76
C ILE A 113 8.17 -9.07 14.99
N ALA A 114 7.52 -10.21 15.31
CA ALA A 114 6.61 -10.31 16.45
C ALA A 114 7.30 -10.00 17.79
N SER A 115 8.53 -10.50 17.98
CA SER A 115 9.33 -10.24 19.19
C SER A 115 9.70 -8.77 19.31
N TYR A 116 10.15 -8.16 18.22
CA TYR A 116 10.49 -6.72 18.21
C TYR A 116 9.26 -5.86 18.48
N TYR A 117 8.13 -6.13 17.81
CA TYR A 117 6.87 -5.39 18.00
C TYR A 117 6.40 -5.51 19.46
N LYS A 118 6.47 -6.71 20.04
CA LYS A 118 6.11 -6.95 21.43
C LYS A 118 7.01 -6.17 22.40
N ALA A 119 8.32 -6.16 22.16
CA ALA A 119 9.27 -5.39 22.96
C ALA A 119 8.99 -3.87 22.91
N MET A 120 8.43 -3.41 21.80
CA MET A 120 8.06 -2.01 21.57
C MET A 120 6.60 -1.68 21.93
N GLY A 121 5.87 -2.60 22.59
CA GLY A 121 4.53 -2.37 23.12
C GLY A 121 3.36 -2.76 22.23
N ILE A 122 3.58 -3.26 21.00
CA ILE A 122 2.51 -3.82 20.15
C ILE A 122 2.29 -5.28 20.54
N ARG A 123 1.05 -5.66 20.89
CA ARG A 123 0.69 -7.05 21.22
C ARG A 123 0.66 -7.91 19.97
N ALA A 124 1.83 -8.37 19.52
CA ALA A 124 2.04 -9.12 18.29
C ALA A 124 2.30 -10.60 18.55
N VAL A 125 1.87 -11.46 17.62
CA VAL A 125 2.16 -12.90 17.62
C VAL A 125 2.45 -13.40 16.22
N ALA A 126 3.48 -14.25 16.09
CA ALA A 126 3.77 -14.94 14.83
C ALA A 126 2.90 -16.20 14.70
N LEU A 127 2.34 -16.42 13.51
CA LEU A 127 1.56 -17.60 13.15
C LEU A 127 2.10 -18.19 11.84
N ASP A 128 2.32 -19.50 11.86
CA ASP A 128 2.88 -20.24 10.73
C ASP A 128 2.18 -21.60 10.54
N SER A 129 2.58 -22.35 9.52
CA SER A 129 2.02 -23.68 9.22
C SER A 129 2.25 -24.72 10.31
N LYS A 130 3.27 -24.52 11.15
CA LYS A 130 3.60 -25.41 12.29
C LYS A 130 2.76 -25.07 13.53
N THR A 131 2.14 -23.90 13.58
CA THR A 131 1.27 -23.50 14.70
C THR A 131 0.06 -24.44 14.79
N PRO A 132 -0.16 -25.14 15.92
CA PRO A 132 -1.28 -26.06 16.09
C PRO A 132 -2.64 -25.35 15.85
N ALA A 133 -3.60 -26.04 15.21
CA ALA A 133 -4.87 -25.45 14.83
C ALA A 133 -5.64 -24.80 15.99
N LYS A 134 -5.68 -25.45 17.16
CA LYS A 134 -6.31 -24.90 18.39
C LYS A 134 -5.62 -23.60 18.87
N THR A 135 -4.30 -23.57 18.84
CA THR A 135 -3.51 -22.35 19.19
C THR A 135 -3.78 -21.23 18.20
N ARG A 136 -3.78 -21.54 16.91
CA ARG A 136 -4.10 -20.58 15.85
C ARG A 136 -5.48 -19.98 16.03
N GLN A 137 -6.52 -20.83 16.26
CA GLN A 137 -7.87 -20.36 16.50
C GLN A 137 -7.93 -19.43 17.71
N ARG A 138 -7.29 -19.80 18.85
CA ARG A 138 -7.24 -18.96 20.04
C ARG A 138 -6.57 -17.60 19.78
N MET A 139 -5.47 -17.56 19.01
CA MET A 139 -4.79 -16.31 18.69
C MET A 139 -5.64 -15.42 17.76
N VAL A 140 -6.33 -16.01 16.80
CA VAL A 140 -7.27 -15.29 15.93
C VAL A 140 -8.45 -14.73 16.72
N GLU A 141 -8.99 -15.48 17.67
CA GLU A 141 -10.04 -14.99 18.57
C GLU A 141 -9.53 -13.86 19.48
N ALA A 142 -8.33 -13.98 20.03
CA ALA A 142 -7.69 -12.93 20.81
C ALA A 142 -7.50 -11.63 19.97
N PHE A 143 -7.13 -11.77 18.71
CA PHE A 143 -7.03 -10.63 17.78
C PHE A 143 -8.40 -10.01 17.50
N ARG A 144 -9.43 -10.82 17.24
CA ARG A 144 -10.81 -10.31 17.05
C ARG A 144 -11.30 -9.55 18.29
N ASN A 145 -11.05 -10.09 19.45
CA ASN A 145 -11.47 -9.50 20.73
C ASN A 145 -10.62 -8.30 21.20
N GLY A 146 -9.61 -7.88 20.41
CA GLY A 146 -8.74 -6.76 20.75
C GLY A 146 -7.69 -7.04 21.81
N ASN A 147 -7.44 -8.32 22.14
CA ASN A 147 -6.35 -8.75 23.04
C ASN A 147 -5.01 -8.85 22.32
N LEU A 148 -5.01 -8.85 21.00
CA LEU A 148 -3.83 -8.74 20.13
C LEU A 148 -4.05 -7.62 19.12
N ASP A 149 -2.98 -6.90 18.78
CA ASP A 149 -2.98 -5.80 17.83
C ASP A 149 -2.46 -6.25 16.46
N CYS A 150 -1.58 -7.25 16.42
CA CYS A 150 -0.88 -7.63 15.21
C CYS A 150 -0.71 -9.16 15.11
N LEU A 151 -1.07 -9.69 13.95
CA LEU A 151 -0.76 -11.06 13.54
C LEU A 151 0.34 -11.03 12.49
N VAL A 152 1.50 -11.63 12.79
CA VAL A 152 2.59 -11.79 11.83
C VAL A 152 2.46 -13.15 11.16
N ASN A 153 2.20 -13.16 9.87
CA ASN A 153 1.77 -14.34 9.11
C ASN A 153 2.84 -14.85 8.15
N VAL A 154 2.99 -16.18 8.10
CA VAL A 154 3.78 -16.88 7.07
C VAL A 154 2.89 -17.87 6.34
N ASN A 155 2.45 -17.53 5.13
CA ASN A 155 1.69 -18.38 4.20
C ASN A 155 0.37 -19.03 4.76
N LEU A 156 -0.11 -18.61 5.93
CA LEU A 156 -1.33 -19.19 6.54
C LEU A 156 -2.62 -18.51 6.10
N PHE A 157 -2.54 -17.19 5.90
CA PHE A 157 -3.73 -16.38 5.62
C PHE A 157 -3.94 -16.18 4.11
N ASP A 158 -3.28 -17.02 3.29
CA ASP A 158 -3.47 -17.02 1.85
C ASP A 158 -4.85 -17.58 1.49
N GLU A 159 -5.36 -18.59 2.24
CA GLU A 159 -6.67 -19.18 2.04
C GLU A 159 -7.47 -19.32 3.36
N GLY A 160 -8.78 -19.10 3.29
CA GLY A 160 -9.72 -19.42 4.37
C GLY A 160 -9.73 -18.51 5.61
N PHE A 161 -8.77 -17.60 5.78
CA PHE A 161 -8.79 -16.68 6.91
C PHE A 161 -9.76 -15.52 6.67
N ASP A 162 -10.81 -15.43 7.50
CA ASP A 162 -11.77 -14.34 7.48
C ASP A 162 -11.73 -13.53 8.77
N CYS A 163 -11.19 -12.29 8.66
CA CYS A 163 -11.17 -11.34 9.77
C CYS A 163 -11.43 -9.94 9.23
N PRO A 164 -12.67 -9.46 9.29
CA PRO A 164 -13.03 -8.12 8.83
C PRO A 164 -12.47 -7.00 9.71
N ASP A 165 -11.98 -7.32 10.92
CA ASP A 165 -11.40 -6.37 11.88
C ASP A 165 -9.99 -5.90 11.52
N VAL A 166 -9.42 -6.38 10.41
CA VAL A 166 -8.09 -5.96 9.94
C VAL A 166 -8.17 -4.53 9.40
N GLU A 167 -7.47 -3.60 10.03
CA GLU A 167 -7.44 -2.18 9.68
C GLU A 167 -6.17 -1.80 8.90
N TYR A 168 -5.07 -2.58 9.05
CA TYR A 168 -3.90 -2.43 8.19
C TYR A 168 -3.35 -3.76 7.70
N ILE A 169 -2.73 -3.69 6.52
CA ILE A 169 -1.91 -4.77 5.94
C ILE A 169 -0.49 -4.22 5.79
N GLN A 170 0.48 -4.92 6.37
CA GLN A 170 1.88 -4.62 6.16
C GLN A 170 2.55 -5.72 5.35
N MET A 171 3.19 -5.36 4.25
CA MET A 171 3.96 -6.27 3.43
C MET A 171 5.44 -6.16 3.78
N ALA A 172 5.98 -7.15 4.49
CA ALA A 172 7.39 -7.32 4.81
C ALA A 172 8.06 -8.38 3.92
N ARG A 173 7.31 -8.97 2.99
CA ARG A 173 7.76 -9.95 2.02
C ARG A 173 7.62 -9.44 0.60
N PRO A 174 8.71 -9.25 -0.15
CA PRO A 174 8.64 -9.00 -1.58
C PRO A 174 8.17 -10.26 -2.31
N THR A 175 7.44 -10.09 -3.42
CA THR A 175 6.97 -11.18 -4.25
C THR A 175 6.99 -10.85 -5.73
N LEU A 176 7.15 -11.87 -6.56
CA LEU A 176 6.97 -11.81 -8.01
C LEU A 176 5.57 -12.30 -8.44
N SER A 177 4.76 -12.78 -7.49
CA SER A 177 3.44 -13.33 -7.72
C SER A 177 2.35 -12.26 -7.53
N LEU A 178 1.68 -11.89 -8.63
CA LEU A 178 0.49 -11.04 -8.56
C LEU A 178 -0.60 -11.66 -7.68
N ALA A 179 -0.74 -12.98 -7.72
CA ALA A 179 -1.72 -13.71 -6.92
C ALA A 179 -1.45 -13.51 -5.42
N LYS A 180 -0.22 -13.76 -4.95
CA LYS A 180 0.16 -13.53 -3.56
C LYS A 180 -0.07 -12.08 -3.14
N TYR A 181 0.36 -11.11 -3.97
CA TYR A 181 0.16 -9.70 -3.70
C TYR A 181 -1.31 -9.35 -3.47
N LEU A 182 -2.20 -9.74 -4.40
CA LEU A 182 -3.62 -9.43 -4.31
C LEU A 182 -4.32 -10.19 -3.17
N GLN A 183 -3.88 -11.40 -2.84
CA GLN A 183 -4.38 -12.16 -1.68
C GLN A 183 -4.02 -11.46 -0.36
N MET A 184 -2.78 -11.02 -0.19
CA MET A 184 -2.34 -10.26 0.98
C MET A 184 -3.19 -9.01 1.18
N VAL A 185 -3.30 -8.19 0.16
CA VAL A 185 -4.05 -6.93 0.23
C VAL A 185 -5.54 -7.19 0.41
N GLY A 186 -6.10 -8.18 -0.27
CA GLY A 186 -7.52 -8.51 -0.22
C GLY A 186 -8.05 -8.82 1.18
N ARG A 187 -7.19 -9.24 2.11
CA ARG A 187 -7.59 -9.45 3.51
C ARG A 187 -7.94 -8.15 4.22
N GLY A 188 -7.24 -7.07 3.91
CA GLY A 188 -7.53 -5.75 4.46
C GLY A 188 -8.76 -5.08 3.86
N LEU A 189 -9.08 -5.40 2.60
CA LEU A 189 -10.21 -4.77 1.89
C LEU A 189 -11.58 -5.34 2.29
N ARG A 190 -11.67 -6.33 3.18
CA ARG A 190 -12.96 -6.83 3.66
C ARG A 190 -13.68 -5.77 4.46
N ILE A 191 -14.98 -5.62 4.21
CA ILE A 191 -15.80 -4.69 4.98
C ILE A 191 -16.01 -5.21 6.40
N ASN A 192 -16.05 -4.30 7.34
CA ASN A 192 -16.45 -4.57 8.72
C ASN A 192 -17.85 -3.98 8.95
N HIS A 193 -18.86 -4.82 9.06
CA HIS A 193 -20.24 -4.36 9.27
C HIS A 193 -20.44 -3.57 10.56
N LYS A 194 -19.55 -3.74 11.55
CA LYS A 194 -19.54 -2.98 12.81
C LYS A 194 -18.87 -1.62 12.66
N GLN A 195 -18.03 -1.43 11.62
CA GLN A 195 -17.28 -0.20 11.36
C GLN A 195 -17.49 0.22 9.89
N LYS A 196 -18.58 0.94 9.66
CA LYS A 196 -19.00 1.35 8.30
C LYS A 196 -17.97 2.23 7.57
N ASP A 197 -17.20 3.02 8.31
CA ASP A 197 -16.20 3.96 7.76
C ASP A 197 -14.79 3.39 7.70
N LYS A 198 -14.65 2.07 7.78
CA LYS A 198 -13.35 1.41 7.70
C LYS A 198 -12.61 1.82 6.43
N VAL A 199 -11.37 2.30 6.62
CA VAL A 199 -10.36 2.51 5.56
C VAL A 199 -9.16 1.65 5.91
N CYS A 200 -8.78 0.72 5.04
CA CYS A 200 -7.62 -0.13 5.27
C CYS A 200 -6.32 0.63 4.93
N MET A 201 -5.35 0.65 5.84
CA MET A 201 -4.01 1.13 5.55
C MET A 201 -3.17 -0.01 4.97
N ILE A 202 -2.64 0.17 3.77
CA ILE A 202 -1.70 -0.78 3.14
C ILE A 202 -0.30 -0.18 3.23
N ILE A 203 0.59 -0.87 3.95
CA ILE A 203 1.97 -0.46 4.19
C ILE A 203 2.88 -1.40 3.40
N ASP A 204 3.40 -0.92 2.29
CA ASP A 204 4.26 -1.70 1.38
C ASP A 204 5.75 -1.39 1.64
N ASN A 205 6.32 -2.06 2.62
CA ASN A 205 7.74 -1.91 2.97
C ASN A 205 8.69 -2.58 1.98
N VAL A 206 8.17 -3.23 0.94
CA VAL A 206 8.95 -4.01 -0.01
C VAL A 206 8.75 -3.60 -1.47
N GLY A 207 7.95 -2.57 -1.71
CA GLY A 207 7.76 -1.98 -3.03
C GLY A 207 7.05 -2.88 -4.05
N ASN A 208 6.18 -3.79 -3.62
CA ASN A 208 5.34 -4.62 -4.48
C ASN A 208 4.49 -3.78 -5.45
N TYR A 209 4.08 -2.57 -5.01
CA TYR A 209 3.39 -1.58 -5.84
C TYR A 209 4.11 -1.28 -7.16
N ARG A 210 5.45 -1.17 -7.14
CA ARG A 210 6.24 -0.84 -8.35
C ARG A 210 6.11 -1.89 -9.42
N LYS A 211 5.83 -3.12 -9.02
CA LYS A 211 5.65 -4.25 -9.94
C LYS A 211 4.21 -4.43 -10.37
N PHE A 212 3.28 -4.30 -9.44
CA PHE A 212 1.89 -4.71 -9.65
C PHE A 212 0.91 -3.55 -9.77
N GLY A 213 1.30 -2.34 -9.35
CA GLY A 213 0.39 -1.20 -9.22
C GLY A 213 -0.58 -1.34 -8.07
N LEU A 214 -1.59 -0.50 -8.01
CA LEU A 214 -2.64 -0.55 -6.99
C LEU A 214 -3.49 -1.83 -7.10
N PRO A 215 -4.10 -2.29 -5.98
CA PRO A 215 -4.96 -3.48 -5.96
C PRO A 215 -6.15 -3.39 -6.91
N ASP A 216 -6.74 -2.21 -7.03
CA ASP A 216 -7.92 -1.92 -7.86
C ASP A 216 -7.58 -1.52 -9.30
N ARG A 217 -6.30 -1.60 -9.69
CA ARG A 217 -5.87 -1.36 -11.07
C ARG A 217 -6.58 -2.32 -12.01
N GLU A 218 -7.06 -1.80 -13.13
CA GLU A 218 -7.60 -2.60 -14.23
C GLU A 218 -6.54 -3.56 -14.78
N ARG A 219 -6.93 -4.81 -14.95
CA ARG A 219 -6.10 -5.90 -15.48
C ARG A 219 -6.83 -6.64 -16.57
N ASN A 220 -6.12 -6.99 -17.63
CA ASN A 220 -6.68 -7.83 -18.69
C ASN A 220 -6.67 -9.30 -18.26
N TRP A 221 -7.69 -9.70 -17.51
CA TRP A 221 -7.81 -11.07 -17.00
C TRP A 221 -7.97 -12.11 -18.11
N ALA A 222 -8.58 -11.74 -19.25
CA ALA A 222 -8.72 -12.62 -20.40
C ALA A 222 -7.35 -12.99 -21.01
N SER A 223 -6.46 -11.99 -21.16
CA SER A 223 -5.09 -12.25 -21.61
C SER A 223 -4.31 -13.13 -20.64
N MET A 224 -4.48 -12.90 -19.31
CA MET A 224 -3.80 -13.70 -18.30
C MET A 224 -4.33 -15.13 -18.26
N TYR A 225 -5.63 -15.32 -18.44
CA TYR A 225 -6.28 -16.62 -18.57
C TYR A 225 -5.75 -17.41 -19.77
N ALA A 226 -5.52 -16.74 -20.89
CA ALA A 226 -4.92 -17.30 -22.09
C ALA A 226 -3.41 -17.60 -21.97
N GLY A 227 -2.79 -17.34 -20.81
CA GLY A 227 -1.35 -17.52 -20.58
C GLY A 227 -0.47 -16.43 -21.20
N LEU A 228 -1.07 -15.35 -21.71
CA LEU A 228 -0.32 -14.21 -22.23
C LEU A 228 0.24 -13.40 -21.05
N ARG A 229 1.42 -12.80 -21.25
CA ARG A 229 1.97 -11.90 -20.22
C ARG A 229 1.00 -10.76 -19.96
N PRO A 230 0.80 -10.38 -18.68
CA PRO A 230 0.30 -9.04 -18.41
C PRO A 230 1.18 -8.10 -19.22
N GLY A 231 0.58 -7.37 -20.17
CA GLY A 231 1.34 -6.37 -20.93
C GLY A 231 2.18 -5.58 -19.95
N LYS A 232 3.37 -5.13 -20.36
CA LYS A 232 4.18 -4.18 -19.57
C LYS A 232 3.30 -2.97 -19.31
N GLY A 233 2.41 -3.09 -18.33
CA GLY A 233 1.55 -2.01 -17.93
C GLY A 233 2.47 -0.89 -17.57
N THR A 234 2.27 0.24 -18.19
CA THR A 234 2.98 1.48 -17.93
C THR A 234 3.19 1.60 -16.43
N ILE A 235 4.44 1.47 -16.01
CA ILE A 235 4.87 1.86 -14.66
C ILE A 235 4.30 3.26 -14.44
N PRO A 236 3.60 3.52 -13.32
CA PRO A 236 3.05 4.84 -13.08
C PRO A 236 4.11 5.92 -13.35
N PRO A 237 3.75 7.09 -13.87
CA PRO A 237 4.72 8.15 -14.23
C PRO A 237 5.66 8.57 -13.10
N SER A 238 5.29 8.33 -11.83
CA SER A 238 6.13 8.53 -10.64
C SER A 238 7.40 7.67 -10.60
N ALA A 239 7.50 6.64 -11.44
CA ALA A 239 8.68 5.79 -11.56
C ALA A 239 9.62 6.20 -12.70
N LYS A 240 9.32 7.28 -13.44
CA LYS A 240 10.28 7.87 -14.36
C LYS A 240 11.40 8.51 -13.54
N LYS A 241 12.62 8.01 -13.78
CA LYS A 241 13.91 8.44 -13.24
C LYS A 241 13.91 9.90 -12.76
N ALA A 242 13.64 10.14 -11.50
CA ALA A 242 14.11 11.33 -10.85
C ALA A 242 15.65 11.17 -10.76
N LYS A 243 16.39 11.87 -11.57
CA LYS A 243 17.80 12.15 -11.31
C LYS A 243 17.80 13.00 -10.05
N GLY A 244 18.10 12.42 -8.90
CA GLY A 244 18.12 13.19 -7.66
C GLY A 244 18.62 12.34 -6.52
N VAL A 245 19.59 12.90 -5.85
CA VAL A 245 20.04 12.69 -4.47
C VAL A 245 19.43 11.44 -3.79
N ILE A 246 20.30 10.48 -3.48
CA ILE A 246 20.02 9.43 -2.53
C ILE A 246 19.58 10.09 -1.22
N VAL A 247 18.28 10.05 -0.94
CA VAL A 247 17.76 10.43 0.38
C VAL A 247 17.92 9.19 1.26
N PRO A 248 18.72 9.24 2.31
CA PRO A 248 19.02 8.08 3.15
C PRO A 248 17.85 7.59 4.00
N ASN A 249 16.70 8.22 3.89
CA ASN A 249 15.53 7.92 4.70
C ASN A 249 14.57 6.96 4.01
N ASN A 250 14.08 6.01 4.79
CA ASN A 250 12.97 5.10 4.51
C ASN A 250 11.62 5.84 4.35
N ASP A 251 11.60 6.99 3.71
CA ASP A 251 10.38 7.74 3.56
C ASP A 251 9.36 6.93 2.76
N MET A 252 8.29 6.57 3.45
CA MET A 252 7.11 5.99 2.83
C MET A 252 6.36 7.06 2.07
N VAL A 253 5.94 6.75 0.86
CA VAL A 253 5.22 7.67 -0.03
C VAL A 253 3.80 7.18 -0.22
N PHE A 254 2.81 8.04 0.02
CA PHE A 254 1.42 7.75 -0.33
C PHE A 254 1.26 7.67 -1.85
N VAL A 255 0.76 6.54 -2.34
CA VAL A 255 0.44 6.31 -3.77
C VAL A 255 -1.07 6.21 -4.02
N ALA A 256 -1.84 5.97 -2.96
CA ALA A 256 -3.28 6.15 -2.94
C ALA A 256 -3.70 6.58 -1.54
N GLN A 257 -4.60 7.53 -1.48
CA GLN A 257 -5.22 7.98 -0.25
C GLN A 257 -6.69 8.21 -0.51
N LYS A 258 -7.56 7.67 0.36
CA LYS A 258 -8.97 8.01 0.35
C LYS A 258 -9.06 9.49 0.70
N LYS A 259 -9.36 10.32 -0.28
CA LYS A 259 -9.76 11.69 0.01
C LYS A 259 -11.05 11.61 0.81
N THR A 260 -11.00 11.97 2.08
CA THR A 260 -12.21 12.24 2.83
C THR A 260 -12.91 13.36 2.07
N GLU A 261 -14.04 13.07 1.43
CA GLU A 261 -14.86 14.11 0.83
C GLU A 261 -15.43 14.93 1.98
N LEU A 262 -14.72 16.00 2.30
CA LEU A 262 -15.22 16.99 3.21
C LEU A 262 -16.57 17.49 2.67
N SER A 263 -17.58 17.60 3.51
CA SER A 263 -18.83 18.29 3.13
C SER A 263 -18.46 19.66 2.54
N SER A 264 -19.30 20.21 1.70
CA SER A 264 -19.04 21.54 1.10
C SER A 264 -18.70 22.60 2.14
N LYS A 265 -19.32 22.53 3.34
CA LYS A 265 -19.05 23.41 4.48
C LYS A 265 -17.68 23.16 5.10
N GLN A 266 -17.34 21.89 5.40
CA GLN A 266 -16.04 21.50 5.96
C GLN A 266 -14.90 21.82 4.98
N ARG A 267 -15.12 21.60 3.67
CA ARG A 267 -14.15 21.95 2.63
C ARG A 267 -13.94 23.45 2.54
N TYR A 268 -15.00 24.25 2.70
CA TYR A 268 -14.89 25.70 2.73
C TYR A 268 -14.09 26.15 3.96
N GLU A 269 -14.39 25.63 5.16
CA GLU A 269 -13.67 25.93 6.40
C GLU A 269 -12.20 25.54 6.30
N TYR A 270 -11.90 24.32 5.84
CA TYR A 270 -10.54 23.81 5.60
C TYR A 270 -9.76 24.74 4.65
N LEU A 271 -10.36 25.17 3.55
CA LEU A 271 -9.70 26.04 2.57
C LEU A 271 -9.48 27.48 3.08
N GLN A 272 -10.14 27.91 4.15
CA GLN A 272 -9.84 29.23 4.76
C GLN A 272 -8.46 29.26 5.41
N ASP A 273 -7.96 28.12 5.91
CA ASP A 273 -6.67 28.00 6.58
C ASP A 273 -5.49 27.76 5.61
N VAL A 274 -5.74 27.78 4.31
CA VAL A 274 -4.69 27.65 3.28
C VAL A 274 -3.75 28.86 3.34
N LYS A 275 -2.44 28.59 3.54
CA LYS A 275 -1.39 29.59 3.58
C LYS A 275 -0.27 29.29 2.60
N PRO A 276 0.34 30.32 2.00
CA PRO A 276 1.60 30.16 1.29
C PRO A 276 2.71 29.69 2.23
N PHE A 277 3.61 28.84 1.73
CA PHE A 277 4.81 28.46 2.44
C PHE A 277 5.99 28.38 1.47
N GLU A 278 7.19 28.59 1.97
CA GLU A 278 8.43 28.48 1.20
C GLU A 278 9.20 27.24 1.61
N LYS A 279 9.76 26.57 0.59
CA LYS A 279 10.71 25.47 0.78
C LYS A 279 11.76 25.51 -0.32
N SER A 280 13.02 25.61 0.06
CA SER A 280 14.17 25.62 -0.88
C SER A 280 14.07 26.71 -1.96
N GLY A 281 13.67 27.93 -1.57
CA GLY A 281 13.55 29.06 -2.50
C GLY A 281 12.34 28.97 -3.45
N ARG A 282 11.40 28.05 -3.19
CA ARG A 282 10.15 27.91 -3.95
C ARG A 282 8.95 27.96 -3.05
N TRP A 283 7.87 28.49 -3.58
CA TRP A 283 6.62 28.68 -2.86
C TRP A 283 5.54 27.71 -3.26
N GLY A 284 4.79 27.22 -2.28
CA GLY A 284 3.63 26.36 -2.42
C GLY A 284 2.49 26.78 -1.48
N LEU A 285 1.46 25.94 -1.37
CA LEU A 285 0.34 26.13 -0.44
C LEU A 285 0.19 24.94 0.49
N ARG A 286 -0.13 25.21 1.77
CA ARG A 286 -0.43 24.17 2.77
C ARG A 286 -1.57 24.60 3.71
N VAL A 287 -2.18 23.58 4.36
CA VAL A 287 -3.04 23.72 5.53
C VAL A 287 -2.42 22.86 6.62
N GLY A 288 -1.93 23.47 7.71
CA GLY A 288 -1.11 22.73 8.68
C GLY A 288 0.07 22.05 7.99
N ASP A 289 0.12 20.71 8.09
CA ASP A 289 1.16 19.89 7.44
C ASP A 289 0.75 19.38 6.04
N ASP A 290 -0.51 19.54 5.65
CA ASP A 290 -1.01 19.09 4.36
C ASP A 290 -0.60 20.02 3.23
N ILE A 291 0.14 19.52 2.26
CA ILE A 291 0.55 20.27 1.08
C ILE A 291 -0.57 20.24 0.03
N ILE A 292 -1.21 21.39 -0.17
CA ILE A 292 -2.24 21.59 -1.20
C ILE A 292 -1.62 21.81 -2.57
N LEU A 293 -0.50 22.54 -2.62
CA LEU A 293 0.24 22.85 -3.83
C LEU A 293 1.72 22.76 -3.55
N GLN A 294 2.43 21.95 -4.34
CA GLN A 294 3.87 21.76 -4.20
C GLN A 294 4.63 23.07 -4.38
N PRO A 295 5.76 23.25 -3.69
CA PRO A 295 6.57 24.47 -3.77
C PRO A 295 7.33 24.54 -5.10
N VAL A 296 6.67 25.01 -6.15
CA VAL A 296 7.22 25.13 -7.52
C VAL A 296 7.29 26.57 -8.02
N TYR A 297 6.58 27.48 -7.38
CA TYR A 297 6.49 28.88 -7.80
C TYR A 297 7.64 29.72 -7.24
N ARG A 298 7.98 30.80 -7.95
CA ARG A 298 9.00 31.75 -7.49
C ARG A 298 8.53 32.50 -6.24
N LYS A 299 7.28 32.88 -6.21
CA LYS A 299 6.61 33.53 -5.09
C LYS A 299 5.10 33.27 -5.11
N ILE A 300 4.47 33.19 -3.97
CA ILE A 300 3.01 33.25 -3.80
C ILE A 300 2.76 34.33 -2.77
N HIS A 301 1.94 35.31 -3.15
CA HIS A 301 1.51 36.39 -2.25
C HIS A 301 0.37 35.92 -1.34
N ASP A 302 0.09 36.67 -0.28
CA ASP A 302 -1.00 36.37 0.62
C ASP A 302 -2.35 36.40 -0.07
N PHE A 303 -3.30 35.62 0.45
CA PHE A 303 -4.64 35.55 -0.08
C PHE A 303 -5.44 36.80 0.28
N ILE A 304 -6.04 37.43 -0.73
CA ILE A 304 -6.99 38.53 -0.59
C ILE A 304 -8.32 38.09 -1.21
N GLY A 305 -9.39 38.04 -0.44
CA GLY A 305 -10.72 37.65 -0.92
C GLY A 305 -10.78 36.23 -1.58
N GLY A 306 -9.93 35.30 -1.14
CA GLY A 306 -9.89 33.93 -1.69
C GLY A 306 -8.97 33.73 -2.88
N PHE A 307 -8.29 34.76 -3.36
CA PHE A 307 -7.33 34.72 -4.47
C PHE A 307 -5.95 35.12 -3.98
N ALA A 308 -4.90 34.55 -4.59
CA ALA A 308 -3.52 34.97 -4.43
C ALA A 308 -2.88 35.16 -5.78
N ILE A 309 -1.92 36.08 -5.87
CA ILE A 309 -1.06 36.22 -7.04
C ILE A 309 0.15 35.33 -6.85
N PHE A 310 0.53 34.59 -7.88
CA PHE A 310 1.77 33.83 -7.88
C PHE A 310 2.68 34.30 -9.05
N GLU A 311 3.99 34.11 -8.85
CA GLU A 311 5.04 34.44 -9.82
C GLU A 311 5.75 33.16 -10.28
N ILE A 312 5.89 32.96 -11.58
CA ILE A 312 6.66 31.89 -12.19
C ILE A 312 8.07 32.39 -12.53
N ALA A 313 8.12 33.59 -13.09
CA ALA A 313 9.33 34.28 -13.52
C ALA A 313 9.13 35.81 -13.36
N PRO A 314 10.18 36.63 -13.48
CA PRO A 314 10.02 38.07 -13.49
C PRO A 314 8.98 38.50 -14.54
N ASN A 315 8.01 39.29 -14.13
CA ASN A 315 6.91 39.79 -14.97
C ASN A 315 5.97 38.72 -15.54
N ARG A 316 6.01 37.49 -15.02
CA ARG A 316 5.06 36.42 -15.36
C ARG A 316 4.30 36.00 -14.11
N VAL A 317 3.12 36.51 -13.97
CA VAL A 317 2.21 36.30 -12.84
C VAL A 317 0.95 35.55 -13.27
N GLY A 318 0.28 34.93 -12.33
CA GLY A 318 -1.02 34.30 -12.52
C GLY A 318 -1.86 34.41 -11.25
N ILE A 319 -3.10 33.95 -11.30
CA ILE A 319 -4.03 33.95 -10.19
C ILE A 319 -4.19 32.53 -9.67
N LEU A 320 -4.15 32.38 -8.37
CA LEU A 320 -4.28 31.14 -7.63
C LEU A 320 -5.47 31.25 -6.68
N ILE A 321 -6.30 30.22 -6.63
CA ILE A 321 -7.36 30.13 -5.62
C ILE A 321 -7.00 29.13 -4.54
N ARG A 322 -7.63 29.21 -3.36
CA ARG A 322 -7.27 28.43 -2.15
C ARG A 322 -7.26 26.92 -2.34
N ASN A 323 -8.00 26.36 -3.30
CA ASN A 323 -8.00 24.92 -3.61
C ASN A 323 -6.81 24.46 -4.47
N GLY A 324 -5.85 25.34 -4.73
CA GLY A 324 -4.67 25.04 -5.55
C GLY A 324 -4.89 25.19 -7.07
N LYS A 325 -6.10 25.56 -7.53
CA LYS A 325 -6.34 25.77 -8.95
C LYS A 325 -5.71 27.09 -9.42
N VAL A 326 -4.97 27.02 -10.51
CA VAL A 326 -4.22 28.14 -11.07
C VAL A 326 -4.83 28.60 -12.38
N TYR A 327 -4.78 29.92 -12.61
CA TYR A 327 -5.20 30.56 -13.85
C TYR A 327 -4.04 31.41 -14.37
N TYR A 328 -3.68 31.21 -15.61
CA TYR A 328 -2.69 32.01 -16.33
C TYR A 328 -3.44 33.08 -17.16
N PRO A 329 -2.93 34.30 -17.22
CA PRO A 329 -3.46 35.30 -18.13
C PRO A 329 -3.21 34.95 -19.57
#